data_85877b42001cea0a29c7cc7d92725f40
#
_entry.id   85877b42001cea0a29c7cc7d92725f40
#
_cell.length_a   1.000
_cell.length_b   1.000
_cell.length_c   1.000
_cell.angle_alpha   90.00
_cell.angle_beta   90.00
_cell.angle_gamma   90.00
#
_symmetry.space_group_name_H-M   'P 1'
#
loop_
_entity.id
_entity.type
_entity.pdbx_description
1 polymer ?
#
loop_
_entity_poly.entity_id
_entity_poly.type
_entity_poly.pdbx_seq_one_letter_code
_entity_poly.pdbx_strand_id
1 'polypeptide(L)'
;MEFKHKSVLLDETVGGLNIKPDGIYVDGTLGGAGHAIEVCRKLSAKGRFIGIDQDQDAIIAASERLAAFDQVTIIRSNYCYMVQELAARGIHKVDGIVLDLGVSSY
;
A
#
# COMPACT_ATOMS: atom_id res chain seq x y z
N MET A 1 -8.22 4.34 9.48
CA MET A 1 -8.96 3.08 9.32
C MET A 1 -8.32 2.01 10.14
N GLU A 2 -9.12 1.29 10.88
CA GLU A 2 -8.63 0.15 11.64
C GLU A 2 -8.66 -1.09 10.79
N PHE A 3 -7.86 -2.06 11.17
CA PHE A 3 -7.78 -3.27 10.39
C PHE A 3 -8.90 -4.24 10.70
N LYS A 4 -10.11 -3.85 10.53
CA LYS A 4 -11.12 -4.77 10.83
C LYS A 4 -11.35 -5.53 9.66
N HIS A 5 -11.77 -5.18 8.72
CA HIS A 5 -11.87 -5.94 7.59
C HIS A 5 -12.42 -5.10 6.64
N LYS A 6 -11.99 -5.08 5.80
CA LYS A 6 -12.31 -4.65 4.80
C LYS A 6 -12.24 -3.54 4.28
N SER A 7 -12.62 -2.82 3.93
CA SER A 7 -12.43 -1.63 3.21
C SER A 7 -11.43 -1.80 2.14
N VAL A 8 -11.63 -2.82 1.42
CA VAL A 8 -10.80 -3.03 0.26
C VAL A 8 -11.12 -1.97 -0.77
N LEU A 9 -10.10 -1.35 -1.32
CA LEU A 9 -10.25 -0.34 -2.34
C LEU A 9 -9.66 -0.86 -3.62
N LEU A 10 -10.42 -0.81 -4.69
CA LEU A 10 -9.96 -1.29 -5.97
C LEU A 10 -9.27 -0.18 -6.73
N ASP A 11 -8.65 -0.53 -7.84
CA ASP A 11 -7.82 0.41 -8.55
C ASP A 11 -8.56 1.67 -8.97
N GLU A 12 -9.78 1.53 -9.40
CA GLU A 12 -10.51 2.70 -9.84
C GLU A 12 -10.78 3.65 -8.70
N THR A 13 -10.61 3.20 -7.47
CA THR A 13 -10.87 4.05 -6.33
C THR A 13 -9.67 4.83 -5.88
N VAL A 14 -8.50 4.57 -6.43
CA VAL A 14 -7.32 5.34 -6.03
C VAL A 14 -7.53 6.81 -6.36
N GLY A 15 -8.03 7.10 -7.53
CA GLY A 15 -8.32 8.48 -7.90
C GLY A 15 -9.43 9.09 -7.06
N GLY A 16 -10.34 8.24 -6.56
CA GLY A 16 -11.42 8.69 -5.71
C GLY A 16 -11.09 8.66 -4.23
N LEU A 17 -9.90 8.12 -3.87
CA LEU A 17 -9.48 8.15 -2.50
C LEU A 17 -9.19 9.58 -2.14
N ASN A 18 -9.73 10.01 -1.07
CA ASN A 18 -9.46 11.34 -0.57
C ASN A 18 -8.15 11.27 0.20
N ILE A 19 -7.03 11.26 -0.51
CA ILE A 19 -5.73 11.05 0.09
C ILE A 19 -5.37 12.21 0.99
N LYS A 20 -5.11 11.90 2.25
CA LYS A 20 -4.64 12.89 3.21
C LYS A 20 -3.13 12.97 3.09
N PRO A 21 -2.55 14.14 2.87
CA PRO A 21 -1.10 14.23 2.67
C PRO A 21 -0.27 13.62 3.79
N ASP A 22 -0.75 13.69 5.02
CA ASP A 22 -0.03 13.14 6.17
C ASP A 22 -0.53 11.74 6.55
N GLY A 23 -1.34 11.12 5.73
CA GLY A 23 -1.96 9.84 6.04
C GLY A 23 -1.04 8.67 5.84
N ILE A 24 -1.51 7.51 6.28
CA ILE A 24 -0.81 6.23 6.12
C ILE A 24 -1.65 5.36 5.21
N TYR A 25 -1.06 4.91 4.13
CA TYR A 25 -1.74 4.10 3.13
C TYR A 25 -0.97 2.83 2.88
N VAL A 26 -1.68 1.74 2.65
CA VAL A 26 -1.09 0.43 2.45
C VAL A 26 -1.62 -0.17 1.16
N ASP A 27 -0.74 -0.77 0.39
CA ASP A 27 -1.12 -1.58 -0.75
C ASP A 27 -0.68 -3.00 -0.44
N GLY A 28 -1.65 -3.87 -0.19
CA GLY A 28 -1.38 -5.26 0.18
C GLY A 28 -1.06 -6.14 -1.00
N THR A 29 -1.22 -5.63 -2.21
CA THR A 29 -0.90 -6.36 -3.43
C THR A 29 -0.13 -5.41 -4.35
N LEU A 30 1.06 -5.06 -3.91
CA LEU A 30 1.84 -3.97 -4.51
C LEU A 30 2.09 -4.12 -6.00
N GLY A 31 2.42 -5.30 -6.44
CA GLY A 31 2.63 -5.58 -7.84
C GLY A 31 3.66 -4.66 -8.47
N GLY A 32 3.30 -4.04 -9.59
CA GLY A 32 4.21 -3.15 -10.30
C GLY A 32 4.23 -1.73 -9.77
N ALA A 33 3.55 -1.47 -8.69
CA ALA A 33 3.54 -0.17 -8.02
C ALA A 33 2.80 0.94 -8.78
N GLY A 34 1.89 0.58 -9.69
CA GLY A 34 1.14 1.59 -10.41
C GLY A 34 0.29 2.47 -9.51
N HIS A 35 -0.47 1.84 -8.60
CA HIS A 35 -1.28 2.58 -7.66
C HIS A 35 -0.43 3.31 -6.64
N ALA A 36 0.68 2.69 -6.26
CA ALA A 36 1.56 3.26 -5.26
C ALA A 36 2.11 4.61 -5.69
N ILE A 37 2.49 4.72 -6.96
CA ILE A 37 3.01 5.98 -7.47
C ILE A 37 1.98 7.10 -7.32
N GLU A 38 0.73 6.82 -7.66
CA GLU A 38 -0.31 7.82 -7.55
C GLU A 38 -0.54 8.26 -6.12
N VAL A 39 -0.55 7.30 -5.19
CA VAL A 39 -0.73 7.63 -3.78
C VAL A 39 0.46 8.43 -3.27
N CYS A 40 1.67 7.99 -3.59
CA CYS A 40 2.88 8.67 -3.10
C CYS A 40 2.98 10.09 -3.59
N ARG A 41 2.51 10.37 -4.80
CA ARG A 41 2.53 11.73 -5.32
C ARG A 41 1.67 12.68 -4.52
N LYS A 42 0.66 12.16 -3.82
CA LYS A 42 -0.25 12.95 -3.03
C LYS A 42 0.15 13.05 -1.57
N LEU A 43 1.14 12.27 -1.17
CA LEU A 43 1.60 12.28 0.21
C LEU A 43 2.67 13.35 0.42
N SER A 44 2.62 13.97 1.60
CA SER A 44 3.66 14.88 2.02
C SER A 44 4.82 14.09 2.64
N ALA A 45 5.83 14.80 3.10
CA ALA A 45 6.94 14.16 3.78
C ALA A 45 6.52 13.46 5.07
N LYS A 46 5.38 13.82 5.63
CA LYS A 46 4.86 13.23 6.86
C LYS A 46 3.97 12.02 6.59
N GLY A 47 3.56 11.83 5.35
CA GLY A 47 2.76 10.68 5.00
C GLY A 47 3.61 9.43 4.93
N ARG A 48 2.94 8.28 4.90
CA ARG A 48 3.62 7.00 4.77
C ARG A 48 2.87 6.10 3.82
N PHE A 49 3.62 5.38 3.03
CA PHE A 49 3.06 4.37 2.15
C PHE A 49 3.78 3.05 2.39
N ILE A 50 3.02 2.00 2.64
CA ILE A 50 3.56 0.68 2.87
C ILE A 50 3.08 -0.23 1.76
N GLY A 51 3.99 -0.80 1.00
CA GLY A 51 3.67 -1.75 -0.06
C GLY A 51 4.06 -3.15 0.35
N ILE A 52 3.17 -4.10 0.11
CA ILE A 52 3.40 -5.49 0.49
C ILE A 52 3.19 -6.36 -0.73
N ASP A 53 4.13 -7.27 -0.96
CA ASP A 53 4.00 -8.28 -2.00
C ASP A 53 4.88 -9.46 -1.62
N GLN A 54 4.47 -10.64 -2.01
CA GLN A 54 5.26 -11.83 -1.72
C GLN A 54 6.19 -12.19 -2.87
N ASP A 55 6.00 -11.60 -4.04
CA ASP A 55 6.78 -11.90 -5.23
C ASP A 55 8.04 -11.03 -5.24
N GLN A 56 9.20 -11.67 -5.24
CA GLN A 56 10.48 -10.96 -5.24
C GLN A 56 10.61 -10.04 -6.45
N ASP A 57 10.15 -10.48 -7.62
CA ASP A 57 10.28 -9.65 -8.81
C ASP A 57 9.42 -8.40 -8.71
N ALA A 58 8.24 -8.52 -8.13
CA ALA A 58 7.38 -7.37 -7.91
C ALA A 58 8.03 -6.39 -6.94
N ILE A 59 8.66 -6.92 -5.90
CA ILE A 59 9.35 -6.09 -4.91
C ILE A 59 10.48 -5.30 -5.57
N ILE A 60 11.26 -5.96 -6.42
CA ILE A 60 12.36 -5.30 -7.11
C ILE A 60 11.84 -4.19 -8.02
N ALA A 61 10.82 -4.50 -8.81
CA ALA A 61 10.27 -3.51 -9.72
C ALA A 61 9.68 -2.33 -8.98
N ALA A 62 8.95 -2.60 -7.90
CA ALA A 62 8.36 -1.53 -7.11
C ALA A 62 9.41 -0.68 -6.43
N SER A 63 10.47 -1.31 -5.93
CA SER A 63 11.55 -0.56 -5.28
C SER A 63 12.18 0.42 -6.23
N GLU A 64 12.36 0.02 -7.48
CA GLU A 64 12.91 0.91 -8.49
C GLU A 64 11.97 2.06 -8.81
N ARG A 65 10.70 1.75 -8.98
CA ARG A 65 9.73 2.77 -9.33
C ARG A 65 9.48 3.77 -8.22
N LEU A 66 9.60 3.33 -6.98
CA LEU A 66 9.30 4.16 -5.83
C LEU A 66 10.54 4.76 -5.19
N ALA A 67 11.69 4.59 -5.82
CA ALA A 67 12.96 5.02 -5.23
C ALA A 67 13.01 6.52 -4.93
N ALA A 68 12.23 7.32 -5.65
CA ALA A 68 12.24 8.77 -5.45
C ALA A 68 11.38 9.20 -4.26
N PHE A 69 10.64 8.28 -3.65
CA PHE A 69 9.71 8.64 -2.57
C PHE A 69 10.26 8.15 -1.24
N ASP A 70 10.56 9.07 -0.35
CA ASP A 70 11.12 8.72 0.96
C ASP A 70 10.10 8.13 1.91
N GLN A 71 8.81 8.34 1.64
CA GLN A 71 7.76 7.89 2.54
C GLN A 71 7.45 6.40 2.41
N VAL A 72 8.10 5.72 1.49
CA VAL A 72 7.73 4.34 1.13
C VAL A 72 8.47 3.33 1.96
N THR A 73 7.74 2.31 2.42
CA THR A 73 8.32 1.10 3.01
C THR A 73 7.79 -0.07 2.21
N ILE A 74 8.66 -0.93 1.74
CA ILE A 74 8.26 -2.09 0.96
C ILE A 74 8.58 -3.34 1.76
N ILE A 75 7.59 -4.22 1.87
CA ILE A 75 7.69 -5.41 2.70
C ILE A 75 7.42 -6.63 1.83
N ARG A 76 8.31 -7.60 1.88
CA ARG A 76 8.05 -8.86 1.19
C ARG A 76 7.30 -9.79 2.14
N SER A 77 6.00 -9.90 1.94
CA SER A 77 5.15 -10.74 2.76
C SER A 77 3.85 -10.96 2.01
N ASN A 78 3.04 -11.87 2.53
CA ASN A 78 1.70 -12.07 2.02
C ASN A 78 0.78 -11.09 2.73
N TYR A 79 -0.19 -10.53 1.99
CA TYR A 79 -1.09 -9.56 2.59
C TYR A 79 -1.91 -10.15 3.74
N CYS A 80 -2.00 -11.47 3.83
CA CYS A 80 -2.65 -12.11 4.98
C CYS A 80 -1.98 -11.74 6.30
N TYR A 81 -0.70 -11.39 6.25
CA TYR A 81 0.05 -11.02 7.44
C TYR A 81 0.19 -9.53 7.59
N MET A 82 -0.60 -8.77 6.86
CA MET A 82 -0.48 -7.31 6.82
C MET A 82 -0.55 -6.69 8.21
N VAL A 83 -1.51 -7.14 9.02
CA VAL A 83 -1.69 -6.56 10.34
C VAL A 83 -0.45 -6.79 11.20
N GLN A 84 0.08 -8.02 11.17
CA GLN A 84 1.28 -8.34 11.95
C GLN A 84 2.49 -7.55 11.46
N GLU A 85 2.64 -7.43 10.15
CA GLU A 85 3.77 -6.69 9.58
C GLU A 85 3.71 -5.22 9.97
N LEU A 86 2.53 -4.65 9.92
CA LEU A 86 2.37 -3.25 10.29
C LEU A 86 2.54 -3.03 11.78
N ALA A 87 1.99 -3.95 12.59
CA ALA A 87 2.12 -3.85 14.04
C ALA A 87 3.58 -3.92 14.47
N ALA A 88 4.37 -4.76 13.80
CA ALA A 88 5.78 -4.88 14.10
C ALA A 88 6.53 -3.56 13.88
N ARG A 89 5.94 -2.67 13.09
CA ARG A 89 6.53 -1.36 12.80
C ARG A 89 5.81 -0.24 13.53
N GLY A 90 4.97 -0.58 14.50
CA GLY A 90 4.27 0.40 15.31
C GLY A 90 3.05 1.02 14.63
N ILE A 91 2.56 0.42 13.56
CA ILE A 91 1.42 0.94 12.83
C ILE A 91 0.19 0.12 13.16
N HIS A 92 -0.77 0.75 13.81
CA HIS A 92 -1.99 0.08 14.25
C HIS A 92 -3.25 0.61 13.59
N LYS A 93 -3.13 1.70 12.83
CA LYS A 93 -4.23 2.28 12.07
C LYS A 93 -3.69 2.84 10.79
N VAL A 94 -4.49 2.77 9.75
CA VAL A 94 -4.13 3.37 8.47
C VAL A 94 -5.33 4.14 7.94
N ASP A 95 -5.07 5.04 7.01
CA ASP A 95 -6.12 5.86 6.41
C ASP A 95 -6.74 5.22 5.19
N GLY A 96 -6.06 4.27 4.58
CA GLY A 96 -6.60 3.55 3.45
C GLY A 96 -5.79 2.31 3.12
N ILE A 97 -6.46 1.32 2.53
CA ILE A 97 -5.83 0.09 2.09
C ILE A 97 -6.29 -0.17 0.67
N VAL A 98 -5.34 -0.50 -0.20
CA VAL A 98 -5.62 -0.89 -1.56
C VAL A 98 -5.25 -2.35 -1.72
N LEU A 99 -6.16 -3.14 -2.25
CA LEU A 99 -5.89 -4.53 -2.58
C LEU A 99 -6.40 -4.78 -3.98
N ASP A 100 -5.50 -5.08 -4.89
CA ASP A 100 -5.88 -5.46 -6.24
C ASP A 100 -5.74 -6.97 -6.31
N LEU A 101 -6.82 -7.65 -6.06
CA LEU A 101 -6.80 -9.09 -5.91
C LEU A 101 -6.94 -9.84 -7.22
N GLY A 102 -7.12 -9.13 -8.29
CA GLY A 102 -7.27 -9.78 -9.57
C GLY A 102 -8.43 -10.72 -9.57
N VAL A 103 -9.46 -10.36 -8.88
CA VAL A 103 -10.50 -11.28 -8.58
C VAL A 103 -11.42 -11.65 -9.66
N SER A 104 -11.23 -11.14 -10.79
CA SER A 104 -12.09 -11.50 -11.89
C SER A 104 -12.20 -13.00 -12.07
N SER A 105 -11.31 -13.73 -11.49
CA SER A 105 -11.34 -15.18 -11.62
C SER A 105 -12.42 -15.81 -10.78
N TYR A 106 -13.08 -15.08 -9.98
CA TYR A 106 -14.17 -15.67 -9.21
C TYR A 106 -15.51 -15.39 -9.85
#